data_8b75d048e6ac7e9f508e3a33d7b33b18
#
_entry.id   8b75d048e6ac7e9f508e3a33d7b33b18
#
_cell.length_a   1.000
_cell.length_b   1.000
_cell.length_c   1.000
_cell.angle_alpha   90.00
_cell.angle_beta   90.00
_cell.angle_gamma   90.00
#
_symmetry.space_group_name_H-M   'P 1'
#
loop_
_entity.id
_entity.type
_entity.pdbx_description
1 polymer ?
#
loop_
_entity_poly.entity_id
_entity_poly.type
_entity_poly.pdbx_seq_one_letter_code
_entity_poly.pdbx_strand_id
1 'polypeptide(L)'
;MSKEEKHKKESKFLSLVLRHHPEAIGISLDTHGWAEVNVLIKNMKRKFPVFSLKILEEIVATDSKQRYAFSEDNTKIRANQGHSLAVTLELQPQTPPECLYHGTASRFVESILKSGLQKQTRQHVHLSMDIATATKVGARHGKPVIFKVNTKAMHKAGYVFYLSANGVWLTDEVPPKFLNLIVNN
;
A
#
# COMPACT_ATOMS: atom_id res chain seq x y z
N MET A 1 5.07 -24.76 6.24
CA MET A 1 5.23 -23.40 5.62
C MET A 1 3.93 -23.03 4.92
N SER A 2 3.38 -21.86 5.23
CA SER A 2 2.24 -21.34 4.47
C SER A 2 2.64 -21.06 3.01
N LYS A 3 1.68 -21.11 2.08
CA LYS A 3 1.97 -20.80 0.66
C LYS A 3 2.53 -19.37 0.49
N GLU A 4 2.12 -18.43 1.35
CA GLU A 4 2.65 -17.05 1.38
C GLU A 4 4.13 -16.99 1.80
N GLU A 5 4.58 -17.87 2.70
CA GLU A 5 5.98 -17.94 3.12
C GLU A 5 6.90 -18.53 2.06
N LYS A 6 6.38 -19.41 1.19
CA LYS A 6 7.15 -20.06 0.12
C LYS A 6 7.77 -19.05 -0.87
N HIS A 7 7.05 -17.99 -1.22
CA HIS A 7 7.46 -16.97 -2.20
C HIS A 7 7.69 -15.59 -1.60
N LYS A 8 8.05 -15.53 -0.32
CA LYS A 8 8.19 -14.26 0.43
C LYS A 8 9.25 -13.31 -0.17
N LYS A 9 10.36 -13.86 -0.66
CA LYS A 9 11.46 -13.08 -1.24
C LYS A 9 11.04 -12.50 -2.59
N GLU A 10 10.44 -13.32 -3.44
CA GLU A 10 9.93 -12.94 -4.75
C GLU A 10 8.81 -11.90 -4.62
N SER A 11 7.84 -12.12 -3.72
CA SER A 11 6.73 -11.18 -3.46
C SER A 11 7.24 -9.83 -2.93
N LYS A 12 8.23 -9.83 -2.01
CA LYS A 12 8.84 -8.58 -1.53
C LYS A 12 9.53 -7.81 -2.66
N PHE A 13 10.25 -8.51 -3.52
CA PHE A 13 10.94 -7.90 -4.64
C PHE A 13 9.96 -7.44 -5.73
N LEU A 14 8.92 -8.22 -6.02
CA LEU A 14 7.82 -7.84 -6.90
C LEU A 14 7.18 -6.52 -6.42
N SER A 15 6.93 -6.38 -5.11
CA SER A 15 6.41 -5.14 -4.52
C SER A 15 7.35 -3.95 -4.73
N LEU A 16 8.66 -4.16 -4.65
CA LEU A 16 9.66 -3.12 -4.89
C LEU A 16 9.60 -2.62 -6.33
N VAL A 17 9.63 -3.53 -7.28
CA VAL A 17 9.70 -3.16 -8.71
C VAL A 17 8.39 -2.60 -9.26
N LEU A 18 7.24 -3.07 -8.77
CA LEU A 18 5.93 -2.55 -9.22
C LEU A 18 5.52 -1.23 -8.54
N ARG A 19 6.24 -0.76 -7.51
CA ARG A 19 5.85 0.45 -6.76
C ARG A 19 6.90 1.54 -6.74
N HIS A 20 8.17 1.15 -6.79
CA HIS A 20 9.26 2.06 -6.45
C HIS A 20 10.39 2.07 -7.49
N HIS A 21 10.85 0.90 -7.92
CA HIS A 21 12.07 0.75 -8.69
C HIS A 21 11.92 -0.24 -9.86
N PRO A 22 11.06 0.05 -10.88
CA PRO A 22 10.89 -0.81 -12.05
C PRO A 22 12.21 -0.98 -12.82
N GLU A 23 13.05 0.06 -12.83
CA GLU A 23 14.37 0.06 -13.45
C GLU A 23 15.33 -0.97 -12.84
N ALA A 24 15.11 -1.41 -11.59
CA ALA A 24 15.96 -2.43 -10.92
C ALA A 24 15.98 -3.77 -11.66
N ILE A 25 15.01 -4.05 -12.51
CA ILE A 25 14.98 -5.19 -13.42
C ILE A 25 14.75 -4.79 -14.88
N GLY A 26 14.78 -3.49 -15.19
CA GLY A 26 14.60 -2.97 -16.56
C GLY A 26 13.20 -3.20 -17.10
N ILE A 27 12.15 -3.00 -16.29
CA ILE A 27 10.77 -2.92 -16.74
C ILE A 27 10.30 -1.47 -16.74
N SER A 28 9.25 -1.19 -17.52
CA SER A 28 8.52 0.09 -17.48
C SER A 28 7.11 -0.16 -16.98
N LEU A 29 6.56 0.82 -16.27
CA LEU A 29 5.15 0.87 -15.94
C LEU A 29 4.48 1.87 -16.86
N ASP A 30 3.23 1.59 -17.27
CA ASP A 30 2.44 2.59 -17.97
C ASP A 30 1.91 3.67 -16.99
N THR A 31 1.16 4.65 -17.51
CA THR A 31 0.60 5.75 -16.71
C THR A 31 -0.32 5.29 -15.59
N HIS A 32 -0.87 4.07 -15.68
CA HIS A 32 -1.76 3.47 -14.68
C HIS A 32 -1.06 2.42 -13.80
N GLY A 33 0.27 2.34 -13.89
CA GLY A 33 1.09 1.45 -13.07
C GLY A 33 1.14 -0.01 -13.53
N TRP A 34 0.69 -0.31 -14.76
CA TRP A 34 0.74 -1.65 -15.32
C TRP A 34 2.12 -1.98 -15.90
N ALA A 35 2.57 -3.19 -15.65
CA ALA A 35 3.74 -3.82 -16.29
C ALA A 35 3.29 -5.01 -17.13
N GLU A 36 3.92 -5.22 -18.28
CA GLU A 36 3.73 -6.40 -19.11
C GLU A 36 4.21 -7.67 -18.41
N VAL A 37 3.33 -8.66 -18.22
CA VAL A 37 3.60 -9.90 -17.48
C VAL A 37 4.79 -10.67 -18.08
N ASN A 38 4.86 -10.80 -19.40
CA ASN A 38 5.93 -11.54 -20.07
C ASN A 38 7.30 -10.87 -19.86
N VAL A 39 7.35 -9.53 -19.93
CA VAL A 39 8.58 -8.76 -19.71
C VAL A 39 8.99 -8.87 -18.24
N LEU A 40 8.04 -8.74 -17.31
CA LEU A 40 8.27 -8.91 -15.89
C LEU A 40 8.89 -10.29 -15.59
N ILE A 41 8.27 -11.37 -16.05
CA ILE A 41 8.74 -12.74 -15.81
C ILE A 41 10.15 -12.93 -16.36
N LYS A 42 10.40 -12.51 -17.62
CA LYS A 42 11.72 -12.58 -18.25
C LYS A 42 12.79 -11.89 -17.40
N ASN A 43 12.49 -10.72 -16.90
CA ASN A 43 13.46 -9.91 -16.13
C ASN A 43 13.60 -10.35 -14.68
N MET A 44 12.53 -10.84 -14.06
CA MET A 44 12.56 -11.46 -12.73
C MET A 44 13.47 -12.69 -12.68
N LYS A 45 13.57 -13.48 -13.76
CA LYS A 45 14.46 -14.64 -13.86
C LYS A 45 15.94 -14.31 -13.68
N ARG A 46 16.36 -13.08 -13.94
CA ARG A 46 17.75 -12.64 -13.68
C ARG A 46 18.13 -12.74 -12.21
N LYS A 47 17.17 -12.54 -11.32
CA LYS A 47 17.36 -12.60 -9.86
C LYS A 47 16.82 -13.89 -9.25
N PHE A 48 15.76 -14.43 -9.81
CA PHE A 48 15.08 -15.65 -9.37
C PHE A 48 14.96 -16.61 -10.58
N PRO A 49 15.98 -17.45 -10.86
CA PRO A 49 16.06 -18.25 -12.09
C PRO A 49 14.83 -19.13 -12.37
N VAL A 50 14.15 -19.61 -11.30
CA VAL A 50 12.97 -20.47 -11.40
C VAL A 50 11.65 -19.69 -11.52
N PHE A 51 11.70 -18.34 -11.52
CA PHE A 51 10.50 -17.51 -11.58
C PHE A 51 9.70 -17.77 -12.88
N SER A 52 8.40 -17.94 -12.77
CA SER A 52 7.50 -18.32 -13.87
C SER A 52 6.13 -17.68 -13.69
N LEU A 53 5.28 -17.76 -14.72
CA LEU A 53 3.89 -17.33 -14.63
C LEU A 53 3.16 -18.02 -13.45
N LYS A 54 3.34 -19.32 -13.31
CA LYS A 54 2.76 -20.10 -12.21
C LYS A 54 3.15 -19.54 -10.83
N ILE A 55 4.42 -19.19 -10.64
CA ILE A 55 4.89 -18.57 -9.36
C ILE A 55 4.27 -17.20 -9.17
N LEU A 56 4.16 -16.39 -10.24
CA LEU A 56 3.53 -15.08 -10.18
C LEU A 56 2.05 -15.19 -9.80
N GLU A 57 1.32 -16.10 -10.42
CA GLU A 57 -0.08 -16.41 -10.09
C GLU A 57 -0.23 -16.91 -8.64
N GLU A 58 0.64 -17.81 -8.17
CA GLU A 58 0.67 -18.26 -6.78
C GLU A 58 0.89 -17.08 -5.82
N ILE A 59 1.82 -16.17 -6.11
CA ILE A 59 2.05 -14.96 -5.30
C ILE A 59 0.81 -14.10 -5.23
N VAL A 60 0.17 -13.81 -6.37
CA VAL A 60 -1.03 -12.96 -6.41
C VAL A 60 -2.19 -13.62 -5.67
N ALA A 61 -2.44 -14.89 -5.91
CA ALA A 61 -3.54 -15.64 -5.30
C ALA A 61 -3.39 -15.85 -3.79
N THR A 62 -2.15 -15.96 -3.29
CA THR A 62 -1.89 -16.21 -1.86
C THR A 62 -1.52 -14.96 -1.06
N ASP A 63 -1.44 -13.80 -1.70
CA ASP A 63 -1.16 -12.54 -1.01
C ASP A 63 -2.36 -12.09 -0.17
N SER A 64 -2.30 -12.38 1.13
CA SER A 64 -3.34 -12.00 2.10
C SER A 64 -3.67 -10.50 2.11
N LYS A 65 -2.80 -9.65 1.56
CA LYS A 65 -2.98 -8.20 1.46
C LYS A 65 -3.46 -7.73 0.09
N GLN A 66 -3.65 -8.67 -0.84
CA GLN A 66 -4.11 -8.39 -2.20
C GLN A 66 -3.38 -7.18 -2.83
N ARG A 67 -2.03 -7.19 -2.73
CA ARG A 67 -1.20 -6.06 -3.19
C ARG A 67 -1.17 -5.88 -4.68
N TYR A 68 -1.50 -6.93 -5.44
CA TYR A 68 -1.35 -6.99 -6.88
C TYR A 68 -2.66 -7.35 -7.56
N ALA A 69 -2.84 -6.89 -8.78
CA ALA A 69 -3.92 -7.31 -9.66
C ALA A 69 -3.39 -7.55 -11.06
N PHE A 70 -3.93 -8.59 -11.73
CA PHE A 70 -3.80 -8.76 -13.17
C PHE A 70 -4.84 -7.90 -13.89
N SER A 71 -4.55 -7.55 -15.16
CA SER A 71 -5.57 -7.06 -16.10
C SER A 71 -6.58 -8.17 -16.44
N GLU A 72 -7.73 -7.80 -17.00
CA GLU A 72 -8.78 -8.76 -17.37
C GLU A 72 -8.28 -9.88 -18.29
N ASP A 73 -7.38 -9.54 -19.21
CA ASP A 73 -6.75 -10.47 -20.16
C ASP A 73 -5.49 -11.18 -19.61
N ASN A 74 -5.12 -10.90 -18.35
CA ASN A 74 -3.91 -11.38 -17.67
C ASN A 74 -2.58 -11.05 -18.38
N THR A 75 -2.57 -10.12 -19.33
CA THR A 75 -1.34 -9.71 -20.03
C THR A 75 -0.52 -8.72 -19.23
N LYS A 76 -1.14 -8.00 -18.28
CA LYS A 76 -0.50 -6.99 -17.44
C LYS A 76 -0.73 -7.27 -15.95
N ILE A 77 0.14 -6.72 -15.13
CA ILE A 77 0.06 -6.77 -13.68
C ILE A 77 0.42 -5.40 -13.07
N ARG A 78 -0.25 -5.00 -12.01
CA ARG A 78 0.09 -3.79 -11.25
C ARG A 78 0.02 -4.00 -9.74
N ALA A 79 0.59 -3.08 -9.00
CA ALA A 79 0.31 -2.94 -7.57
C ALA A 79 -0.97 -2.11 -7.36
N ASN A 80 -1.80 -2.51 -6.41
CA ASN A 80 -3.09 -1.86 -6.14
C ASN A 80 -2.96 -0.49 -5.45
N GLN A 81 -1.83 -0.21 -4.79
CA GLN A 81 -1.55 1.06 -4.12
C GLN A 81 -0.10 1.12 -3.60
N GLY A 82 0.30 2.30 -3.07
CA GLY A 82 1.57 2.47 -2.37
C GLY A 82 2.77 2.82 -3.24
N HIS A 83 2.51 3.35 -4.45
CA HIS A 83 3.55 3.81 -5.36
C HIS A 83 4.26 5.06 -4.83
N SER A 84 5.56 5.15 -5.11
CA SER A 84 6.34 6.39 -5.03
C SER A 84 6.59 6.99 -6.43
N LEU A 85 6.10 6.33 -7.46
CA LEU A 85 6.18 6.74 -8.85
C LEU A 85 4.94 7.56 -9.25
N ALA A 86 5.06 8.39 -10.27
CA ALA A 86 3.95 9.16 -10.83
C ALA A 86 3.05 8.25 -11.69
N VAL A 87 2.16 7.50 -11.04
CA VAL A 87 1.14 6.68 -11.72
C VAL A 87 -0.25 7.16 -11.32
N THR A 88 -1.22 7.04 -12.20
CA THR A 88 -2.62 7.39 -11.95
C THR A 88 -3.43 6.10 -11.77
N LEU A 89 -3.82 5.79 -10.54
CA LEU A 89 -4.56 4.55 -10.22
C LEU A 89 -6.06 4.63 -10.53
N GLU A 90 -6.54 5.74 -11.12
CA GLU A 90 -7.95 5.97 -11.47
C GLU A 90 -8.92 5.78 -10.29
N LEU A 91 -8.46 6.10 -9.09
CA LEU A 91 -9.23 5.97 -7.88
C LEU A 91 -10.39 6.96 -7.89
N GLN A 92 -11.61 6.47 -7.65
CA GLN A 92 -12.77 7.33 -7.53
C GLN A 92 -12.93 7.82 -6.09
N PRO A 93 -13.28 9.10 -5.88
CA PRO A 93 -13.61 9.61 -4.55
C PRO A 93 -14.73 8.79 -3.91
N GLN A 94 -14.58 8.50 -2.62
CA GLN A 94 -15.57 7.74 -1.84
C GLN A 94 -15.79 8.38 -0.48
N THR A 95 -17.02 8.25 0.03
CA THR A 95 -17.34 8.66 1.40
C THR A 95 -16.70 7.69 2.39
N PRO A 96 -15.80 8.17 3.27
CA PRO A 96 -15.16 7.29 4.25
C PRO A 96 -16.11 6.93 5.40
N PRO A 97 -15.82 5.86 6.17
CA PRO A 97 -16.49 5.60 7.44
C PRO A 97 -16.24 6.74 8.43
N GLU A 98 -16.90 6.74 9.59
CA GLU A 98 -16.77 7.81 10.58
C GLU A 98 -15.34 7.98 11.10
N CYS A 99 -14.60 6.88 11.21
CA CYS A 99 -13.20 6.89 11.62
C CYS A 99 -12.40 5.81 10.91
N LEU A 100 -11.11 6.09 10.73
CA LEU A 100 -10.08 5.18 10.25
C LEU A 100 -8.88 5.23 11.20
N TYR A 101 -7.89 4.36 10.98
CA TYR A 101 -6.75 4.21 11.87
C TYR A 101 -5.43 4.28 11.11
N HIS A 102 -4.44 4.89 11.74
CA HIS A 102 -3.07 4.91 11.25
C HIS A 102 -2.12 4.31 12.28
N GLY A 103 -1.41 3.27 11.88
CA GLY A 103 -0.37 2.65 12.71
C GLY A 103 1.01 3.18 12.37
N THR A 104 1.72 3.64 13.38
CA THR A 104 3.08 4.18 13.27
C THR A 104 3.99 3.66 14.38
N ALA A 105 5.27 4.04 14.37
CA ALA A 105 6.17 3.76 15.49
C ALA A 105 6.24 4.96 16.45
N SER A 106 6.49 4.67 17.73
CA SER A 106 6.53 5.67 18.81
C SER A 106 7.42 6.88 18.51
N ARG A 107 8.56 6.67 17.83
CA ARG A 107 9.50 7.75 17.46
C ARG A 107 8.92 8.80 16.52
N PHE A 108 7.82 8.53 15.84
CA PHE A 108 7.17 9.47 14.91
C PHE A 108 5.99 10.22 15.52
N VAL A 109 5.59 9.90 16.75
CA VAL A 109 4.38 10.46 17.40
C VAL A 109 4.45 11.97 17.51
N GLU A 110 5.56 12.51 18.01
CA GLU A 110 5.74 13.96 18.19
C GLU A 110 5.62 14.72 16.86
N SER A 111 6.30 14.23 15.82
CA SER A 111 6.22 14.80 14.48
C SER A 111 4.80 14.77 13.92
N ILE A 112 4.08 13.65 14.11
CA ILE A 112 2.69 13.50 13.64
C ILE A 112 1.74 14.43 14.41
N LEU A 113 1.90 14.57 15.71
CA LEU A 113 1.10 15.51 16.52
C LEU A 113 1.31 16.95 16.08
N LYS A 114 2.52 17.32 15.65
CA LYS A 114 2.85 18.66 15.18
C LYS A 114 2.38 18.93 13.73
N SER A 115 2.60 18.00 12.82
CA SER A 115 2.46 18.22 11.37
C SER A 115 1.34 17.41 10.72
N GLY A 116 0.69 16.51 11.45
CA GLY A 116 -0.28 15.57 10.90
C GLY A 116 0.36 14.40 10.16
N LEU A 117 -0.47 13.60 9.49
CA LEU A 117 0.01 12.53 8.62
C LEU A 117 0.25 13.09 7.22
N GLN A 118 1.46 12.91 6.74
CA GLN A 118 1.91 13.33 5.42
C GLN A 118 2.20 12.10 4.55
N LYS A 119 1.95 12.20 3.26
CA LYS A 119 2.18 11.10 2.30
C LYS A 119 3.65 10.71 2.11
N GLN A 120 4.57 11.59 2.51
CA GLN A 120 6.02 11.42 2.35
C GLN A 120 6.39 11.13 0.88
N THR A 121 7.12 10.04 0.63
CA THR A 121 7.50 9.58 -0.72
C THR A 121 6.39 8.88 -1.48
N ARG A 122 5.25 8.61 -0.84
CA ARG A 122 4.10 7.93 -1.47
C ARG A 122 3.14 8.95 -2.09
N GLN A 123 2.20 8.47 -2.88
CA GLN A 123 1.16 9.33 -3.45
C GLN A 123 0.09 9.72 -2.44
N HIS A 124 -0.18 8.87 -1.44
CA HIS A 124 -1.22 9.08 -0.43
C HIS A 124 -0.79 8.63 0.96
N VAL A 125 -1.46 9.18 1.98
CA VAL A 125 -1.52 8.62 3.32
C VAL A 125 -2.40 7.38 3.30
N HIS A 126 -1.97 6.32 3.98
CA HIS A 126 -2.68 5.03 4.05
C HIS A 126 -3.34 4.88 5.41
N LEU A 127 -4.63 4.57 5.40
CA LEU A 127 -5.45 4.39 6.60
C LEU A 127 -6.08 2.99 6.60
N SER A 128 -6.21 2.41 7.78
CA SER A 128 -6.77 1.08 8.01
C SER A 128 -8.19 1.17 8.55
N MET A 129 -9.03 0.19 8.24
CA MET A 129 -10.39 0.08 8.77
C MET A 129 -10.44 -0.26 10.27
N ASP A 130 -9.39 -0.93 10.77
CA ASP A 130 -9.37 -1.46 12.13
C ASP A 130 -8.00 -1.26 12.82
N ILE A 131 -8.05 -1.32 14.16
CA ILE A 131 -6.88 -1.14 15.03
C ILE A 131 -5.88 -2.29 14.84
N ALA A 132 -6.34 -3.52 14.67
CA ALA A 132 -5.46 -4.70 14.56
C ALA A 132 -4.57 -4.60 13.32
N THR A 133 -5.14 -4.20 12.19
CA THR A 133 -4.39 -3.95 10.94
C THR A 133 -3.43 -2.77 11.13
N ALA A 134 -3.87 -1.65 11.72
CA ALA A 134 -3.02 -0.50 12.00
C ALA A 134 -1.84 -0.87 12.91
N THR A 135 -2.08 -1.68 13.96
CA THR A 135 -1.04 -2.18 14.87
C THR A 135 0.02 -3.02 14.11
N LYS A 136 -0.43 -3.94 13.25
CA LYS A 136 0.48 -4.76 12.41
C LYS A 136 1.32 -3.90 11.46
N VAL A 137 0.76 -2.79 10.97
CA VAL A 137 1.50 -1.84 10.12
C VAL A 137 2.53 -1.07 10.93
N GLY A 138 2.15 -0.49 12.07
CA GLY A 138 3.04 0.27 12.95
C GLY A 138 4.21 -0.56 13.49
N ALA A 139 3.95 -1.81 13.87
CA ALA A 139 4.95 -2.72 14.41
C ALA A 139 6.13 -3.02 13.46
N ARG A 140 5.99 -2.77 12.16
CA ARG A 140 7.11 -2.94 11.20
C ARG A 140 8.23 -1.94 11.39
N HIS A 141 7.95 -0.83 12.05
CA HIS A 141 8.85 0.29 12.17
C HIS A 141 9.33 0.54 13.62
N GLY A 142 8.91 -0.29 14.58
CA GLY A 142 9.26 -0.19 16.00
C GLY A 142 8.06 -0.44 16.91
N LYS A 143 8.09 0.09 18.16
CA LYS A 143 6.96 -0.01 19.10
C LYS A 143 5.73 0.66 18.49
N PRO A 144 4.64 -0.09 18.24
CA PRO A 144 3.48 0.44 17.52
C PRO A 144 2.70 1.44 18.37
N VAL A 145 2.25 2.48 17.69
CA VAL A 145 1.33 3.50 18.22
C VAL A 145 0.23 3.71 17.17
N ILE A 146 -0.98 3.92 17.63
CA ILE A 146 -2.17 4.03 16.76
C ILE A 146 -2.77 5.42 16.89
N PHE A 147 -3.02 6.05 15.77
CA PHE A 147 -3.86 7.24 15.67
C PHE A 147 -5.23 6.87 15.12
N LYS A 148 -6.28 7.32 15.80
CA LYS A 148 -7.65 7.35 15.27
C LYS A 148 -7.82 8.64 14.48
N VAL A 149 -8.31 8.55 13.28
CA VAL A 149 -8.58 9.67 12.36
C VAL A 149 -10.07 9.91 12.31
N ASN A 150 -10.53 11.13 12.59
CA ASN A 150 -11.92 11.53 12.43
C ASN A 150 -12.22 11.86 10.98
N THR A 151 -12.42 10.81 10.19
CA THR A 151 -12.63 10.91 8.73
C THR A 151 -13.97 11.53 8.38
N LYS A 152 -15.00 11.38 9.22
CA LYS A 152 -16.29 12.05 9.06
C LYS A 152 -16.15 13.58 9.12
N ALA A 153 -15.39 14.08 10.09
CA ALA A 153 -15.13 15.52 10.22
C ALA A 153 -14.24 16.02 9.06
N MET A 154 -13.24 15.25 8.67
CA MET A 154 -12.40 15.58 7.51
C MET A 154 -13.22 15.67 6.22
N HIS A 155 -14.07 14.66 5.95
CA HIS A 155 -14.91 14.64 4.75
C HIS A 155 -15.86 15.83 4.70
N LYS A 156 -16.50 16.18 5.83
CA LYS A 156 -17.32 17.40 5.96
C LYS A 156 -16.52 18.68 5.73
N ALA A 157 -15.23 18.68 6.03
CA ALA A 157 -14.32 19.79 5.78
C ALA A 157 -13.74 19.83 4.35
N GLY A 158 -14.20 18.93 3.44
CA GLY A 158 -13.82 18.90 2.04
C GLY A 158 -12.61 18.02 1.69
N TYR A 159 -12.07 17.26 2.65
CA TYR A 159 -10.98 16.31 2.34
C TYR A 159 -11.50 15.12 1.55
N VAL A 160 -10.76 14.75 0.52
CA VAL A 160 -11.13 13.64 -0.38
C VAL A 160 -10.51 12.34 0.10
N PHE A 161 -11.29 11.27 0.00
CA PHE A 161 -10.86 9.92 0.32
C PHE A 161 -11.07 8.99 -0.85
N TYR A 162 -10.20 8.00 -0.97
CA TYR A 162 -10.28 6.95 -1.98
C TYR A 162 -10.17 5.59 -1.31
N LEU A 163 -10.74 4.58 -1.94
CA LEU A 163 -10.60 3.19 -1.51
C LEU A 163 -9.85 2.42 -2.60
N SER A 164 -8.69 1.87 -2.25
CA SER A 164 -7.95 1.02 -3.17
C SER A 164 -8.63 -0.34 -3.35
N ALA A 165 -8.34 -1.03 -4.44
CA ALA A 165 -8.92 -2.34 -4.76
C ALA A 165 -8.72 -3.40 -3.65
N ASN A 166 -7.69 -3.23 -2.82
CA ASN A 166 -7.41 -4.10 -1.68
C ASN A 166 -7.86 -3.54 -0.33
N GLY A 167 -8.83 -2.63 -0.31
CA GLY A 167 -9.51 -2.17 0.89
C GLY A 167 -8.71 -1.19 1.77
N VAL A 168 -7.65 -0.58 1.26
CA VAL A 168 -6.89 0.45 1.98
C VAL A 168 -7.48 1.82 1.65
N TRP A 169 -7.80 2.58 2.68
CA TRP A 169 -8.25 3.96 2.55
C TRP A 169 -7.06 4.89 2.32
N LEU A 170 -7.25 5.84 1.41
CA LEU A 170 -6.23 6.75 0.94
C LEU A 170 -6.73 8.19 1.01
N THR A 171 -5.84 9.11 1.40
CA THR A 171 -6.10 10.56 1.39
C THR A 171 -4.77 11.30 1.20
N ASP A 172 -4.78 12.56 0.82
CA ASP A 172 -3.55 13.32 0.59
C ASP A 172 -2.79 13.61 1.89
N GLU A 173 -3.51 13.97 2.94
CA GLU A 173 -2.95 14.30 4.24
C GLU A 173 -3.99 14.10 5.35
N VAL A 174 -3.56 14.11 6.61
CA VAL A 174 -4.44 14.19 7.77
C VAL A 174 -3.92 15.29 8.71
N PRO A 175 -4.55 16.46 8.79
CA PRO A 175 -4.16 17.51 9.72
C PRO A 175 -4.24 17.08 11.18
N PRO A 176 -3.39 17.63 12.08
CA PRO A 176 -3.34 17.23 13.48
C PRO A 176 -4.69 17.30 14.22
N LYS A 177 -5.51 18.31 13.90
CA LYS A 177 -6.84 18.53 14.52
C LYS A 177 -7.84 17.37 14.34
N PHE A 178 -7.58 16.46 13.41
CA PHE A 178 -8.42 15.28 13.15
C PHE A 178 -7.82 13.98 13.70
N LEU A 179 -6.66 14.07 14.38
CA LEU A 179 -5.94 12.93 14.95
C LEU A 179 -6.21 12.82 16.46
N ASN A 180 -6.50 11.60 16.88
CA ASN A 180 -6.57 11.24 18.29
C ASN A 180 -5.61 10.08 18.56
N LEU A 181 -4.66 10.26 19.46
CA LEU A 181 -3.74 9.21 19.87
C LEU A 181 -4.50 8.17 20.70
N ILE A 182 -4.45 6.90 20.29
CA ILE A 182 -4.96 5.80 21.12
C ILE A 182 -3.81 5.36 22.03
N VAL A 183 -3.97 5.67 23.32
CA VAL A 183 -3.07 5.17 24.36
C VAL A 183 -3.60 3.80 24.77
N ASN A 184 -2.86 2.72 24.47
CA ASN A 184 -3.15 1.43 25.07
C ASN A 184 -2.71 1.50 26.55
N ASN A 185 -3.66 1.50 27.46
CA ASN A 185 -3.42 1.25 28.87
C ASN A 185 -2.96 -0.18 29.09
#